data_155db67d87edfea69974069544272771
#
_entry.id   155db67d87edfea69974069544272771
#
_cell.length_a   1.000
_cell.length_b   1.000
_cell.length_c   1.000
_cell.angle_alpha   90.00
_cell.angle_beta   90.00
_cell.angle_gamma   90.00
#
_symmetry.space_group_name_H-M   'P 1'
#
loop_
_entity.id
_entity.type
_entity.pdbx_description
1 polymer ?
#
loop_
_entity_poly.entity_id
_entity_poly.type
_entity_poly.pdbx_seq_one_letter_code
_entity_poly.pdbx_strand_id
1 'polypeptide(L)'
;MSYKVIVDSCGELTPEMKNSGKIFTAPLILNVGGHLVVDDETFDQADFLERVAKCSECPKSSCPSPESYMKAFQGEAERVYVVTLSAELSGSYNSAVLGKNLFLEEYGEKDIYVFNSRSASVGETLIAKKIMECEEQGMTFQEVIDAVETYIDGQNTYFVLESLETLRKNGRLTGLKALAASVLNIKPVMGATKQGIIIQH
;
A
#
# COMPACT_ATOMS: atom_id res chain seq x y z
N MET A 1 -7.28 -24.66 3.87
CA MET A 1 -8.17 -23.73 3.16
C MET A 1 -7.34 -22.93 2.18
N SER A 2 -7.90 -22.57 1.03
CA SER A 2 -7.19 -21.75 0.04
C SER A 2 -7.31 -20.27 0.39
N TYR A 3 -6.20 -19.53 0.27
CA TYR A 3 -6.21 -18.09 0.53
C TYR A 3 -5.41 -17.32 -0.52
N LYS A 4 -5.68 -16.03 -0.61
CA LYS A 4 -4.83 -15.07 -1.34
C LYS A 4 -4.68 -13.77 -0.57
N VAL A 5 -3.55 -13.11 -0.80
CA VAL A 5 -3.23 -11.79 -0.26
C VAL A 5 -3.12 -10.82 -1.44
N ILE A 6 -3.85 -9.71 -1.36
CA ILE A 6 -3.78 -8.62 -2.34
C ILE A 6 -3.06 -7.46 -1.66
N VAL A 7 -1.99 -6.97 -2.26
CA VAL A 7 -1.22 -5.82 -1.76
C VAL A 7 -1.28 -4.73 -2.82
N ASP A 8 -1.52 -3.49 -2.45
CA ASP A 8 -1.40 -2.44 -3.46
C ASP A 8 0.07 -2.24 -3.86
N SER A 9 0.32 -1.63 -5.00
CA SER A 9 1.67 -1.59 -5.57
C SER A 9 2.65 -0.68 -4.82
N CYS A 10 2.21 -0.03 -3.74
CA CYS A 10 3.11 0.65 -2.82
C CYS A 10 3.94 -0.35 -1.99
N GLY A 11 3.49 -1.61 -1.84
CA GLY A 11 4.21 -2.66 -1.11
C GLY A 11 5.40 -3.23 -1.88
N GLU A 12 6.54 -3.34 -1.21
CA GLU A 12 7.81 -3.88 -1.76
C GLU A 12 7.84 -5.41 -1.67
N LEU A 13 7.13 -6.09 -2.57
CA LEU A 13 7.03 -7.55 -2.55
C LEU A 13 8.34 -8.23 -2.97
N THR A 14 8.79 -9.21 -2.17
CA THR A 14 9.98 -10.00 -2.52
C THR A 14 9.71 -10.94 -3.71
N PRO A 15 10.76 -11.37 -4.44
CA PRO A 15 10.61 -12.34 -5.52
C PRO A 15 9.92 -13.64 -5.08
N GLU A 16 10.21 -14.13 -3.87
CA GLU A 16 9.59 -15.33 -3.30
C GLU A 16 8.09 -15.13 -3.10
N MET A 17 7.68 -13.95 -2.59
CA MET A 17 6.29 -13.61 -2.39
C MET A 17 5.54 -13.53 -3.72
N LYS A 18 6.12 -12.85 -4.72
CA LYS A 18 5.54 -12.75 -6.08
C LYS A 18 5.38 -14.14 -6.74
N ASN A 19 6.35 -15.03 -6.53
CA ASN A 19 6.34 -16.38 -7.11
C ASN A 19 5.52 -17.40 -6.29
N SER A 20 4.99 -17.03 -5.13
CA SER A 20 4.22 -17.94 -4.26
C SER A 20 2.90 -18.41 -4.85
N GLY A 21 2.37 -17.68 -5.83
CA GLY A 21 1.03 -17.88 -6.37
C GLY A 21 -0.10 -17.48 -5.42
N LYS A 22 0.24 -16.93 -4.25
CA LYS A 22 -0.71 -16.52 -3.20
C LYS A 22 -0.84 -14.99 -3.09
N ILE A 23 0.12 -14.23 -3.63
CA ILE A 23 0.13 -12.77 -3.55
C ILE A 23 -0.18 -12.17 -4.92
N PHE A 24 -1.05 -11.17 -4.90
CA PHE A 24 -1.50 -10.42 -6.08
C PHE A 24 -1.31 -8.92 -5.82
N THR A 25 -0.90 -8.19 -6.83
CA THR A 25 -0.73 -6.74 -6.73
C THR A 25 -1.97 -6.03 -7.25
N ALA A 26 -2.46 -5.03 -6.49
CA ALA A 26 -3.44 -4.06 -6.94
C ALA A 26 -2.70 -2.80 -7.38
N PRO A 27 -2.56 -2.52 -8.70
CA PRO A 27 -1.67 -1.49 -9.19
C PRO A 27 -2.25 -0.09 -9.00
N LEU A 28 -1.41 0.84 -8.51
CA LEU A 28 -1.65 2.26 -8.58
C LEU A 28 -1.46 2.75 -10.02
N ILE A 29 -2.03 3.90 -10.34
CA ILE A 29 -1.78 4.60 -11.60
C ILE A 29 -0.93 5.83 -11.28
N LEU A 30 0.22 5.94 -11.93
CA LEU A 30 1.15 7.05 -11.81
C LEU A 30 0.95 8.01 -12.98
N ASN A 31 1.06 9.31 -12.71
CA ASN A 31 0.89 10.36 -13.71
C ASN A 31 2.06 11.35 -13.66
N VAL A 32 2.74 11.50 -14.78
CA VAL A 32 3.83 12.48 -14.97
C VAL A 32 3.51 13.31 -16.20
N GLY A 33 3.16 14.58 -16.00
CA GLY A 33 2.87 15.52 -17.11
C GLY A 33 1.75 15.02 -18.05
N GLY A 34 0.73 14.34 -17.53
CA GLY A 34 -0.37 13.77 -18.32
C GLY A 34 -0.10 12.37 -18.88
N HIS A 35 1.13 11.85 -18.75
CA HIS A 35 1.46 10.46 -19.11
C HIS A 35 1.08 9.52 -17.97
N LEU A 36 0.14 8.61 -18.23
CA LEU A 36 -0.33 7.62 -17.26
C LEU A 36 0.46 6.32 -17.40
N VAL A 37 0.92 5.80 -16.28
CA VAL A 37 1.65 4.52 -16.18
C VAL A 37 0.99 3.68 -15.10
N VAL A 38 0.73 2.42 -15.39
CA VAL A 38 0.25 1.43 -14.41
C VAL A 38 1.44 0.87 -13.66
N ASP A 39 1.38 0.86 -12.34
CA ASP A 39 2.45 0.36 -11.47
C ASP A 39 2.28 -1.17 -11.27
N ASP A 40 2.45 -1.92 -12.34
CA ASP A 40 2.36 -3.37 -12.40
C ASP A 40 3.68 -4.00 -12.87
N GLU A 41 3.67 -5.26 -13.26
CA GLU A 41 4.85 -5.99 -13.74
C GLU A 41 5.45 -5.44 -15.04
N THR A 42 4.74 -4.58 -15.76
CA THR A 42 5.21 -3.91 -16.98
C THR A 42 5.87 -2.56 -16.69
N PHE A 43 5.91 -2.13 -15.41
CA PHE A 43 6.44 -0.83 -15.00
C PHE A 43 7.94 -0.71 -15.26
N ASP A 44 8.30 0.23 -16.12
CA ASP A 44 9.71 0.61 -16.35
C ASP A 44 10.09 1.79 -15.45
N GLN A 45 10.76 1.46 -14.33
CA GLN A 45 11.21 2.44 -13.35
C GLN A 45 12.20 3.45 -13.96
N ALA A 46 13.07 3.03 -14.87
CA ALA A 46 14.08 3.92 -15.46
C ALA A 46 13.42 4.98 -16.36
N ASP A 47 12.50 4.56 -17.24
CA ASP A 47 11.73 5.48 -18.09
C ASP A 47 10.87 6.41 -17.22
N PHE A 48 10.23 5.91 -16.18
CA PHE A 48 9.43 6.72 -15.27
C PHE A 48 10.28 7.82 -14.58
N LEU A 49 11.43 7.46 -14.03
CA LEU A 49 12.34 8.42 -13.36
C LEU A 49 12.90 9.44 -14.34
N GLU A 50 13.21 9.05 -15.57
CA GLU A 50 13.64 9.98 -16.62
C GLU A 50 12.55 11.01 -16.95
N ARG A 51 11.29 10.58 -17.05
CA ARG A 51 10.13 11.46 -17.25
C ARG A 51 9.94 12.41 -16.08
N VAL A 52 10.01 11.90 -14.84
CA VAL A 52 9.94 12.73 -13.63
C VAL A 52 11.03 13.82 -13.63
N ALA A 53 12.26 13.45 -13.99
CA ALA A 53 13.38 14.40 -14.03
C ALA A 53 13.19 15.50 -15.09
N LYS A 54 12.53 15.19 -16.21
CA LYS A 54 12.27 16.15 -17.30
C LYS A 54 11.00 16.96 -17.11
N CYS A 55 10.09 16.54 -16.26
CA CYS A 55 8.79 17.16 -16.06
C CYS A 55 8.87 18.26 -14.99
N SER A 56 8.36 19.45 -15.30
CA SER A 56 8.25 20.54 -14.32
C SER A 56 7.11 20.34 -13.33
N GLU A 57 6.11 19.50 -13.68
CA GLU A 57 5.00 19.18 -12.82
C GLU A 57 5.37 18.09 -11.80
N CYS A 58 4.81 18.20 -10.61
CA CYS A 58 4.97 17.17 -9.60
C CYS A 58 4.23 15.89 -10.03
N PRO A 59 4.89 14.72 -10.01
CA PRO A 59 4.22 13.47 -10.31
C PRO A 59 3.09 13.21 -9.30
N LYS A 60 2.03 12.58 -9.76
CA LYS A 60 0.84 12.21 -8.96
C LYS A 60 0.59 10.72 -9.05
N SER A 61 -0.13 10.19 -8.09
CA SER A 61 -0.65 8.82 -8.12
C SER A 61 -2.13 8.79 -7.81
N SER A 62 -2.83 7.80 -8.34
CA SER A 62 -4.20 7.44 -7.96
C SER A 62 -4.24 6.00 -7.48
N CYS A 63 -5.06 5.75 -6.45
CA CYS A 63 -5.26 4.41 -5.92
C CYS A 63 -6.01 3.52 -6.92
N PRO A 64 -5.93 2.18 -6.76
CA PRO A 64 -6.76 1.25 -7.50
C PRO A 64 -8.25 1.56 -7.29
N SER A 65 -9.07 1.36 -8.33
CA SER A 65 -10.51 1.59 -8.21
C SER A 65 -11.20 0.48 -7.40
N PRO A 66 -12.40 0.73 -6.85
CA PRO A 66 -13.20 -0.32 -6.21
C PRO A 66 -13.45 -1.51 -7.12
N GLU A 67 -13.69 -1.28 -8.42
CA GLU A 67 -13.90 -2.34 -9.40
C GLU A 67 -12.64 -3.18 -9.63
N SER A 68 -11.45 -2.57 -9.54
CA SER A 68 -10.16 -3.28 -9.61
C SER A 68 -10.02 -4.24 -8.43
N TYR A 69 -10.33 -3.79 -7.22
CA TYR A 69 -10.36 -4.64 -6.03
C TYR A 69 -11.41 -5.73 -6.14
N MET A 70 -12.64 -5.39 -6.56
CA MET A 70 -13.72 -6.34 -6.75
C MET A 70 -13.34 -7.48 -7.70
N LYS A 71 -12.68 -7.16 -8.83
CA LYS A 71 -12.12 -8.16 -9.73
C LYS A 71 -11.05 -9.03 -9.07
N ALA A 72 -10.19 -8.43 -8.26
CA ALA A 72 -9.14 -9.15 -7.55
C ALA A 72 -9.71 -10.12 -6.48
N PHE A 73 -10.92 -9.91 -5.98
CA PHE A 73 -11.59 -10.82 -5.04
C PHE A 73 -12.15 -12.08 -5.69
N GLN A 74 -12.30 -12.11 -7.00
CA GLN A 74 -12.80 -13.26 -7.73
C GLN A 74 -11.81 -14.45 -7.67
N GLY A 75 -12.30 -15.64 -8.01
CA GLY A 75 -11.54 -16.89 -8.06
C GLY A 75 -11.78 -17.80 -6.86
N GLU A 76 -11.05 -18.92 -6.84
CA GLU A 76 -11.33 -20.07 -5.95
C GLU A 76 -10.82 -19.92 -4.51
N ALA A 77 -10.04 -18.88 -4.21
CA ALA A 77 -9.57 -18.67 -2.85
C ALA A 77 -10.76 -18.43 -1.91
N GLU A 78 -10.84 -19.23 -0.84
CA GLU A 78 -11.91 -19.14 0.17
C GLU A 78 -11.74 -17.89 1.02
N ARG A 79 -10.48 -17.50 1.32
CA ARG A 79 -10.12 -16.36 2.15
C ARG A 79 -9.33 -15.34 1.33
N VAL A 80 -9.67 -14.09 1.46
CA VAL A 80 -8.99 -12.97 0.79
C VAL A 80 -8.58 -11.93 1.81
N TYR A 81 -7.30 -11.63 1.86
CA TYR A 81 -6.75 -10.56 2.68
C TYR A 81 -6.23 -9.46 1.77
N VAL A 82 -6.54 -8.22 2.11
CA VAL A 82 -6.04 -7.05 1.40
C VAL A 82 -5.16 -6.25 2.33
N VAL A 83 -3.99 -5.85 1.87
CA VAL A 83 -3.09 -4.91 2.57
C VAL A 83 -2.95 -3.68 1.70
N THR A 84 -3.26 -2.52 2.25
CA THR A 84 -3.13 -1.25 1.55
C THR A 84 -2.16 -0.33 2.28
N LEU A 85 -1.56 0.60 1.56
CA LEU A 85 -0.85 1.69 2.23
C LEU A 85 -1.81 2.48 3.13
N SER A 86 -1.22 3.28 4.04
CA SER A 86 -1.98 4.05 5.04
C SER A 86 -3.18 4.79 4.45
N ALA A 87 -4.34 4.62 5.09
CA ALA A 87 -5.57 5.33 4.75
C ALA A 87 -5.45 6.87 4.89
N GLU A 88 -4.49 7.35 5.68
CA GLU A 88 -4.18 8.77 5.83
C GLU A 88 -3.37 9.34 4.65
N LEU A 89 -2.76 8.46 3.84
CA LEU A 89 -1.91 8.86 2.71
C LEU A 89 -2.59 8.64 1.36
N SER A 90 -3.53 7.69 1.28
CA SER A 90 -4.17 7.27 0.03
C SER A 90 -5.61 6.81 0.21
N GLY A 91 -6.41 6.94 -0.85
CA GLY A 91 -7.74 6.36 -0.93
C GLY A 91 -7.78 4.83 -1.11
N SER A 92 -6.63 4.16 -1.19
CA SER A 92 -6.52 2.71 -1.49
C SER A 92 -7.33 1.86 -0.51
N TYR A 93 -7.22 2.14 0.80
CA TYR A 93 -8.00 1.45 1.83
C TYR A 93 -9.52 1.59 1.62
N ASN A 94 -10.00 2.82 1.45
CA ASN A 94 -11.43 3.08 1.24
C ASN A 94 -11.94 2.46 -0.08
N SER A 95 -11.12 2.47 -1.11
CA SER A 95 -11.39 1.84 -2.39
C SER A 95 -11.53 0.31 -2.25
N ALA A 96 -10.63 -0.32 -1.49
CA ALA A 96 -10.68 -1.75 -1.21
C ALA A 96 -11.90 -2.15 -0.36
N VAL A 97 -12.23 -1.35 0.66
CA VAL A 97 -13.44 -1.56 1.48
C VAL A 97 -14.72 -1.43 0.64
N LEU A 98 -14.79 -0.41 -0.21
CA LEU A 98 -15.94 -0.25 -1.11
C LEU A 98 -16.02 -1.41 -2.11
N GLY A 99 -14.90 -1.83 -2.70
CA GLY A 99 -14.82 -2.99 -3.59
C GLY A 99 -15.27 -4.29 -2.91
N LYS A 100 -14.90 -4.48 -1.62
CA LYS A 100 -15.40 -5.59 -0.81
C LYS A 100 -16.92 -5.57 -0.68
N ASN A 101 -17.50 -4.43 -0.31
CA ASN A 101 -18.94 -4.31 -0.11
C ASN A 101 -19.70 -4.59 -1.41
N LEU A 102 -19.25 -4.02 -2.53
CA LEU A 102 -19.82 -4.28 -3.85
C LEU A 102 -19.71 -5.76 -4.25
N PHE A 103 -18.56 -6.38 -3.95
CA PHE A 103 -18.37 -7.80 -4.23
C PHE A 103 -19.36 -8.69 -3.46
N LEU A 104 -19.53 -8.42 -2.16
CA LEU A 104 -20.44 -9.20 -1.32
C LEU A 104 -21.91 -9.00 -1.73
N GLU A 105 -22.27 -7.79 -2.17
CA GLU A 105 -23.61 -7.49 -2.69
C GLU A 105 -23.89 -8.24 -4.00
N GLU A 106 -22.91 -8.31 -4.91
CA GLU A 106 -23.11 -8.87 -6.26
C GLU A 106 -22.92 -10.40 -6.28
N TYR A 107 -21.91 -10.92 -5.54
CA TYR A 107 -21.50 -12.34 -5.62
C TYR A 107 -21.80 -13.16 -4.37
N GLY A 108 -22.25 -12.52 -3.28
CA GLY A 108 -22.58 -13.20 -2.02
C GLY A 108 -21.40 -13.33 -1.07
N GLU A 109 -21.56 -14.16 -0.06
CA GLU A 109 -20.65 -14.31 1.08
C GLU A 109 -19.27 -14.86 0.68
N LYS A 110 -18.22 -14.21 1.17
CA LYS A 110 -16.82 -14.63 1.07
C LYS A 110 -16.01 -14.03 2.21
N ASP A 111 -15.06 -14.78 2.72
CA ASP A 111 -14.13 -14.29 3.75
C ASP A 111 -13.15 -13.26 3.16
N ILE A 112 -13.48 -11.99 3.28
CA ILE A 112 -12.64 -10.87 2.80
C ILE A 112 -12.34 -9.91 3.94
N TYR A 113 -11.06 -9.64 4.22
CA TYR A 113 -10.65 -8.61 5.17
C TYR A 113 -9.67 -7.62 4.55
N VAL A 114 -9.82 -6.33 4.88
CA VAL A 114 -8.98 -5.25 4.39
C VAL A 114 -8.22 -4.66 5.57
N PHE A 115 -6.89 -4.80 5.55
CA PHE A 115 -5.97 -4.22 6.52
C PHE A 115 -5.54 -2.82 6.08
N ASN A 116 -5.72 -1.84 6.94
CA ASN A 116 -5.02 -0.56 6.83
C ASN A 116 -3.62 -0.73 7.43
N SER A 117 -2.58 -0.73 6.60
CA SER A 117 -1.21 -0.94 7.10
C SER A 117 -0.76 0.15 8.07
N ARG A 118 -1.37 1.33 8.02
CA ARG A 118 -0.89 2.55 8.70
C ARG A 118 0.59 2.85 8.40
N SER A 119 1.06 2.34 7.28
CA SER A 119 2.44 2.37 6.80
C SER A 119 2.46 2.51 5.27
N ALA A 120 3.62 2.21 4.67
CA ALA A 120 3.83 2.12 3.23
C ALA A 120 5.03 1.21 2.96
N SER A 121 5.24 0.80 1.69
CA SER A 121 6.42 0.10 1.21
C SER A 121 6.69 -1.19 2.02
N VAL A 122 7.86 -1.33 2.63
CA VAL A 122 8.24 -2.52 3.41
C VAL A 122 7.26 -2.83 4.56
N GLY A 123 6.58 -1.81 5.12
CA GLY A 123 5.57 -2.03 6.16
C GLY A 123 4.42 -2.91 5.69
N GLU A 124 3.96 -2.71 4.45
CA GLU A 124 2.92 -3.55 3.83
C GLU A 124 3.44 -4.97 3.54
N THR A 125 4.68 -5.08 3.07
CA THR A 125 5.37 -6.36 2.83
C THR A 125 5.42 -7.22 4.09
N LEU A 126 5.77 -6.62 5.23
CA LEU A 126 5.86 -7.32 6.53
C LEU A 126 4.48 -7.80 6.99
N ILE A 127 3.42 -7.00 6.77
CA ILE A 127 2.05 -7.39 7.08
C ILE A 127 1.60 -8.56 6.19
N ALA A 128 1.84 -8.48 4.88
CA ALA A 128 1.53 -9.57 3.95
C ALA A 128 2.26 -10.87 4.34
N LYS A 129 3.53 -10.77 4.73
CA LYS A 129 4.30 -11.91 5.26
C LYS A 129 3.68 -12.48 6.52
N LYS A 130 3.24 -11.61 7.45
CA LYS A 130 2.58 -12.03 8.69
C LYS A 130 1.27 -12.78 8.42
N ILE A 131 0.47 -12.34 7.45
CA ILE A 131 -0.74 -13.06 7.02
C ILE A 131 -0.37 -14.47 6.54
N MET A 132 0.65 -14.59 5.66
CA MET A 132 1.08 -15.89 5.15
C MET A 132 1.55 -16.82 6.27
N GLU A 133 2.32 -16.32 7.24
CA GLU A 133 2.79 -17.08 8.41
C GLU A 133 1.60 -17.61 9.25
N CYS A 134 0.58 -16.78 9.49
CA CYS A 134 -0.61 -17.18 10.25
C CYS A 134 -1.42 -18.25 9.50
N GLU A 135 -1.61 -18.10 8.19
CA GLU A 135 -2.28 -19.11 7.36
C GLU A 135 -1.50 -20.44 7.29
N GLU A 136 -0.19 -20.40 7.22
CA GLU A 136 0.68 -21.58 7.24
C GLU A 136 0.63 -22.32 8.59
N GLN A 137 0.35 -21.62 9.69
CA GLN A 137 0.10 -22.19 11.00
C GLN A 137 -1.31 -22.77 11.15
N GLY A 138 -2.17 -22.66 10.13
CA GLY A 138 -3.52 -23.20 10.12
C GLY A 138 -4.53 -22.43 10.98
N MET A 139 -4.28 -21.15 11.24
CA MET A 139 -5.18 -20.27 12.01
C MET A 139 -6.52 -20.13 11.30
N THR A 140 -7.58 -19.91 12.05
CA THR A 140 -8.89 -19.53 11.53
C THR A 140 -8.83 -18.11 10.94
N PHE A 141 -9.80 -17.75 10.09
CA PHE A 141 -9.85 -16.42 9.48
C PHE A 141 -9.82 -15.29 10.52
N GLN A 142 -10.58 -15.43 11.60
CA GLN A 142 -10.62 -14.44 12.68
C GLN A 142 -9.30 -14.38 13.46
N GLU A 143 -8.67 -15.53 13.76
CA GLU A 143 -7.37 -15.55 14.43
C GLU A 143 -6.25 -14.88 13.58
N VAL A 144 -6.29 -15.05 12.25
CA VAL A 144 -5.38 -14.31 11.35
C VAL A 144 -5.61 -12.82 11.47
N ILE A 145 -6.87 -12.36 11.42
CA ILE A 145 -7.21 -10.93 11.55
C ILE A 145 -6.67 -10.37 12.86
N ASP A 146 -6.99 -11.02 13.98
CA ASP A 146 -6.60 -10.54 15.32
C ASP A 146 -5.06 -10.50 15.50
N ALA A 147 -4.36 -11.52 15.01
CA ALA A 147 -2.91 -11.58 15.05
C ALA A 147 -2.24 -10.49 14.19
N VAL A 148 -2.78 -10.24 13.01
CA VAL A 148 -2.24 -9.26 12.07
C VAL A 148 -2.55 -7.83 12.53
N GLU A 149 -3.75 -7.54 13.05
CA GLU A 149 -4.07 -6.23 13.64
C GLU A 149 -3.16 -5.94 14.85
N THR A 150 -2.92 -6.94 15.71
CA THR A 150 -1.95 -6.82 16.81
C THR A 150 -0.54 -6.53 16.32
N TYR A 151 -0.12 -7.15 15.21
CA TYR A 151 1.16 -6.91 14.57
C TYR A 151 1.26 -5.48 14.04
N ILE A 152 0.20 -4.98 13.36
CA ILE A 152 0.13 -3.61 12.85
C ILE A 152 0.21 -2.60 14.01
N ASP A 153 -0.46 -2.85 15.13
CA ASP A 153 -0.40 -1.99 16.33
C ASP A 153 1.02 -1.90 16.93
N GLY A 154 1.81 -2.97 16.82
CA GLY A 154 3.21 -3.02 17.25
C GLY A 154 4.19 -2.43 16.24
N GLN A 155 3.80 -2.25 14.97
CA GLN A 155 4.69 -1.78 13.91
C GLN A 155 5.03 -0.31 14.06
N ASN A 156 6.29 0.05 13.80
CA ASN A 156 6.74 1.43 13.70
C ASN A 156 7.41 1.63 12.34
N THR A 157 7.10 2.76 11.70
CA THR A 157 7.64 3.12 10.38
C THR A 157 8.63 4.25 10.52
N TYR A 158 9.83 4.08 9.97
CA TYR A 158 10.86 5.11 9.85
C TYR A 158 11.43 5.12 8.44
N PHE A 159 11.69 6.29 7.91
CA PHE A 159 12.28 6.44 6.58
C PHE A 159 13.06 7.74 6.42
N VAL A 160 13.99 7.76 5.46
CA VAL A 160 14.75 8.94 5.04
C VAL A 160 14.64 9.04 3.52
N LEU A 161 14.31 10.22 3.01
CA LEU A 161 14.21 10.50 1.58
C LEU A 161 15.25 11.53 1.17
N GLU A 162 15.73 11.41 -0.08
CA GLU A 162 16.58 12.41 -0.70
C GLU A 162 15.91 13.78 -0.77
N SER A 163 14.61 13.80 -1.05
CA SER A 163 13.76 14.98 -1.11
C SER A 163 12.38 14.70 -0.59
N LEU A 164 11.87 15.60 0.24
CA LEU A 164 10.48 15.58 0.73
C LEU A 164 9.54 16.41 -0.16
N GLU A 165 10.06 17.00 -1.23
CA GLU A 165 9.31 17.95 -2.05
C GLU A 165 8.05 17.35 -2.70
N THR A 166 8.15 16.11 -3.19
CA THR A 166 7.02 15.38 -3.77
C THR A 166 5.90 15.13 -2.75
N LEU A 167 6.25 14.69 -1.54
CA LEU A 167 5.27 14.50 -0.46
C LEU A 167 4.62 15.83 -0.05
N ARG A 168 5.41 16.90 0.03
CA ARG A 168 4.92 18.24 0.35
C ARG A 168 3.95 18.76 -0.71
N LYS A 169 4.34 18.71 -1.99
CA LYS A 169 3.52 19.19 -3.12
C LYS A 169 2.20 18.40 -3.26
N ASN A 170 2.23 17.14 -2.93
CA ASN A 170 1.05 16.27 -2.95
C ASN A 170 0.24 16.28 -1.64
N GLY A 171 0.61 17.14 -0.66
CA GLY A 171 -0.15 17.33 0.57
C GLY A 171 -0.06 16.17 1.58
N ARG A 172 0.95 15.29 1.47
CA ARG A 172 1.18 14.18 2.42
C ARG A 172 2.08 14.56 3.59
N LEU A 173 2.58 15.79 3.62
CA LEU A 173 3.29 16.38 4.75
C LEU A 173 2.46 17.50 5.35
N THR A 174 1.40 17.15 6.06
CA THR A 174 0.53 18.11 6.76
C THR A 174 1.09 18.35 8.17
N GLY A 175 1.14 19.64 8.58
CA GLY A 175 1.54 20.02 9.96
C GLY A 175 3.05 20.16 10.19
N LEU A 176 3.89 19.85 9.24
CA LEU A 176 5.30 20.18 9.32
C LEU A 176 5.49 21.67 9.04
N LYS A 177 5.83 22.45 10.07
CA LYS A 177 6.37 23.80 9.89
C LYS A 177 7.52 23.69 8.91
N ALA A 178 7.52 24.55 7.88
CA ALA A 178 8.48 24.52 6.79
C ALA A 178 9.88 24.12 7.28
N LEU A 179 10.31 22.92 6.91
CA LEU A 179 11.63 22.43 7.28
C LEU A 179 12.66 23.39 6.74
N ALA A 180 13.28 24.18 7.62
CA ALA A 180 14.45 25.00 7.31
C ALA A 180 15.68 24.14 6.94
N ALA A 181 15.47 22.85 6.67
CA ALA A 181 16.50 21.87 6.34
C ALA A 181 17.17 22.10 4.97
N SER A 182 16.60 22.96 4.12
CA SER A 182 17.17 23.26 2.81
C SER A 182 18.52 23.99 2.85
N VAL A 183 18.89 24.56 4.00
CA VAL A 183 20.13 25.35 4.14
C VAL A 183 21.35 24.50 4.52
N LEU A 184 21.17 23.29 5.07
CA LEU A 184 22.26 22.48 5.63
C LEU A 184 22.43 21.08 5.01
N ASN A 185 21.77 20.76 3.93
CA ASN A 185 21.79 19.40 3.34
C ASN A 185 21.44 18.27 4.33
N ILE A 186 20.64 18.59 5.35
CA ILE A 186 20.21 17.64 6.38
C ILE A 186 18.98 16.88 5.85
N LYS A 187 19.04 15.54 5.90
CA LYS A 187 17.92 14.67 5.59
C LYS A 187 17.26 14.24 6.90
N PRO A 188 16.03 14.70 7.19
CA PRO A 188 15.37 14.34 8.43
C PRO A 188 14.95 12.87 8.42
N VAL A 189 15.00 12.24 9.58
CA VAL A 189 14.32 10.96 9.80
C VAL A 189 12.84 11.26 9.94
N MET A 190 12.04 10.62 9.09
CA MET A 190 10.59 10.69 9.09
C MET A 190 10.03 9.41 9.71
N GLY A 191 8.83 9.47 10.21
CA GLY A 191 8.13 8.32 10.74
C GLY A 191 6.63 8.44 10.51
N ALA A 192 5.87 7.50 11.08
CA ALA A 192 4.42 7.53 11.06
C ALA A 192 3.84 7.58 12.48
N THR A 193 2.72 8.25 12.64
CA THR A 193 1.89 8.13 13.85
C THR A 193 1.23 6.74 13.89
N LYS A 194 0.58 6.40 15.00
CA LYS A 194 -0.21 5.17 15.11
C LYS A 194 -1.41 5.12 14.14
N GLN A 195 -1.83 6.27 13.61
CA GLN A 195 -2.86 6.37 12.57
C GLN A 195 -2.29 6.24 11.15
N GLY A 196 -0.96 6.34 10.98
CA GLY A 196 -0.29 6.27 9.67
C GLY A 196 -0.08 7.64 9.01
N ILE A 197 -0.12 8.73 9.79
CA ILE A 197 0.21 10.08 9.30
C ILE A 197 1.72 10.27 9.34
N ILE A 198 2.30 10.85 8.29
CA ILE A 198 3.75 11.14 8.25
C ILE A 198 4.09 12.25 9.23
N ILE A 199 5.10 12.00 10.05
CA ILE A 199 5.68 12.96 11.00
C ILE A 199 7.21 13.00 10.87
N GLN A 200 7.82 14.09 11.34
CA GLN A 200 9.26 14.13 11.57
C GLN A 200 9.55 13.52 12.94
N HIS A 201 10.64 12.75 13.02
CA HIS A 201 11.11 12.10 14.23
C HIS A 201 12.17 12.93 14.92
#